data_5fa6fc0f53cd2ab67b99614689df2598
#
_entry.id   5fa6fc0f53cd2ab67b99614689df2598
#
_cell.length_a   1.000
_cell.length_b   1.000
_cell.length_c   1.000
_cell.angle_alpha   90.00
_cell.angle_beta   90.00
_cell.angle_gamma   90.00
#
_symmetry.space_group_name_H-M   'P 1'
#
loop_
_entity.id
_entity.type
_entity.pdbx_description
1 polymer ?
#
loop_
_entity_poly.entity_id
_entity_poly.type
_entity_poly.pdbx_seq_one_letter_code
_entity_poly.pdbx_strand_id
1 'polypeptide(L)'
;MEKDVKWMPFAIDCIDRICLFLAEKSPSAAERLDMAFYEAVTPLFTFPQAGQPEPSLEKEEEDYRYLVVEHHYKLIYWVKSDCIEIVAAWDCRRDPYFLEHLFH
;
A
#
# COMPACT_ATOMS: atom_id res chain seq x y z
N MET A 1 14.90 16.88 2.72
CA MET A 1 15.56 15.70 3.35
C MET A 1 14.70 14.46 3.08
N GLU A 2 15.32 13.40 2.62
CA GLU A 2 14.61 12.15 2.34
C GLU A 2 14.25 11.43 3.63
N LYS A 3 13.08 10.77 3.61
CA LYS A 3 12.62 9.95 4.73
C LYS A 3 12.82 8.47 4.42
N ASP A 4 13.13 7.69 5.43
CA ASP A 4 13.17 6.23 5.29
C ASP A 4 11.76 5.68 5.05
N VAL A 5 11.68 4.62 4.27
CA VAL A 5 10.44 3.89 4.03
C VAL A 5 10.52 2.56 4.78
N LYS A 6 9.57 2.35 5.68
CA LYS A 6 9.48 1.12 6.46
C LYS A 6 8.27 0.31 6.03
N TRP A 7 8.48 -0.96 5.75
CA TRP A 7 7.43 -1.88 5.35
C TRP A 7 6.94 -2.62 6.59
N MET A 8 5.72 -2.32 7.00
CA MET A 8 5.15 -2.99 8.16
C MET A 8 4.86 -4.46 7.83
N PRO A 9 4.98 -5.38 8.80
CA PRO A 9 4.74 -6.81 8.55
C PRO A 9 3.37 -7.09 7.94
N PHE A 10 2.35 -6.36 8.36
CA PHE A 10 1.00 -6.54 7.81
C PHE A 10 0.96 -6.19 6.33
N ALA A 11 1.67 -5.13 5.90
CA ALA A 11 1.72 -4.76 4.49
C ALA A 11 2.38 -5.84 3.64
N ILE A 12 3.48 -6.40 4.14
CA ILE A 12 4.18 -7.49 3.45
C ILE A 12 3.26 -8.71 3.33
N ASP A 13 2.55 -9.05 4.40
CA ASP A 13 1.60 -10.15 4.38
C ASP A 13 0.47 -9.91 3.37
N CYS A 14 -0.06 -8.70 3.28
CA CYS A 14 -1.06 -8.34 2.28
C CYS A 14 -0.55 -8.57 0.86
N ILE A 15 0.66 -8.11 0.58
CA ILE A 15 1.27 -8.25 -0.75
C ILE A 15 1.44 -9.74 -1.08
N ASP A 16 1.97 -10.53 -0.13
CA ASP A 16 2.19 -11.95 -0.33
C ASP A 16 0.88 -12.68 -0.64
N ARG A 17 -0.19 -12.39 0.09
CA ARG A 17 -1.50 -13.01 -0.13
C ARG A 17 -2.08 -12.65 -1.49
N ILE A 18 -1.99 -11.38 -1.87
CA ILE A 18 -2.46 -10.91 -3.18
C ILE A 18 -1.70 -11.64 -4.30
N CYS A 19 -0.38 -11.72 -4.18
CA CYS A 19 0.46 -12.33 -5.20
C CYS A 19 0.29 -13.84 -5.27
N LEU A 20 0.12 -14.51 -4.12
CA LEU A 20 -0.16 -15.96 -4.11
C LEU A 20 -1.48 -16.27 -4.81
N PHE A 21 -2.51 -15.47 -4.57
CA PHE A 21 -3.79 -15.65 -5.23
C PHE A 21 -3.66 -15.47 -6.75
N LEU A 22 -2.95 -14.43 -7.18
CA LEU A 22 -2.74 -14.18 -8.61
C LEU A 22 -1.89 -15.27 -9.26
N ALA A 23 -0.91 -15.83 -8.53
CA ALA A 23 -0.02 -16.85 -9.04
C ALA A 23 -0.76 -18.14 -9.43
N GLU A 24 -1.92 -18.40 -8.83
CA GLU A 24 -2.75 -19.54 -9.21
C GLU A 24 -3.19 -19.45 -10.67
N LYS A 25 -3.34 -18.24 -11.18
CA LYS A 25 -3.76 -17.99 -12.56
C LYS A 25 -2.58 -17.69 -13.49
N SER A 26 -1.61 -16.92 -12.99
CA SER A 26 -0.47 -16.47 -13.77
C SER A 26 0.73 -16.19 -12.88
N PRO A 27 1.67 -17.15 -12.76
CA PRO A 27 2.90 -16.90 -11.98
C PRO A 27 3.70 -15.69 -12.45
N SER A 28 3.79 -15.45 -13.76
CA SER A 28 4.52 -14.30 -14.28
C SER A 28 3.86 -12.98 -13.94
N ALA A 29 2.52 -12.92 -13.94
CA ALA A 29 1.80 -11.73 -13.53
C ALA A 29 2.00 -11.47 -12.04
N ALA A 30 2.05 -12.52 -11.22
CA ALA A 30 2.30 -12.39 -9.78
C ALA A 30 3.70 -11.82 -9.51
N GLU A 31 4.71 -12.27 -10.24
CA GLU A 31 6.06 -11.72 -10.10
C GLU A 31 6.12 -10.24 -10.47
N ARG A 32 5.47 -9.86 -11.57
CA ARG A 32 5.42 -8.45 -11.98
C ARG A 32 4.71 -7.60 -10.94
N LEU A 33 3.60 -8.09 -10.39
CA LEU A 33 2.85 -7.36 -9.38
C LEU A 33 3.65 -7.17 -8.09
N ASP A 34 4.34 -8.24 -7.67
CA ASP A 34 5.19 -8.19 -6.48
C ASP A 34 6.23 -7.08 -6.62
N MET A 35 6.94 -7.06 -7.74
CA MET A 35 7.92 -6.01 -8.03
C MET A 35 7.28 -4.63 -8.09
N ALA A 36 6.11 -4.52 -8.74
CA ALA A 36 5.42 -3.25 -8.88
C ALA A 36 5.05 -2.64 -7.52
N PHE A 37 4.64 -3.46 -6.55
CA PHE A 37 4.34 -2.97 -5.21
C PHE A 37 5.58 -2.31 -4.58
N TYR A 38 6.73 -2.99 -4.63
CA TYR A 38 7.94 -2.46 -3.98
C TYR A 38 8.55 -1.28 -4.73
N GLU A 39 8.39 -1.22 -6.04
CA GLU A 39 8.87 -0.10 -6.84
C GLU A 39 7.98 1.14 -6.71
N ALA A 40 6.71 0.96 -6.38
CA ALA A 40 5.73 2.06 -6.31
C ALA A 40 6.12 3.13 -5.29
N VAL A 41 6.89 2.77 -4.26
CA VAL A 41 7.26 3.72 -3.20
C VAL A 41 8.42 4.63 -3.57
N THR A 42 9.08 4.41 -4.71
CA THR A 42 10.24 5.21 -5.12
C THR A 42 9.98 6.73 -5.05
N PRO A 43 8.84 7.26 -5.55
CA PRO A 43 8.58 8.69 -5.45
C PRO A 43 8.48 9.21 -4.02
N LEU A 44 8.15 8.34 -3.07
CA LEU A 44 7.95 8.76 -1.67
C LEU A 44 9.25 9.19 -0.99
N PHE A 45 10.40 8.71 -1.47
CA PHE A 45 11.67 9.14 -0.91
C PHE A 45 11.90 10.64 -1.08
N THR A 46 11.39 11.21 -2.17
CA THR A 46 11.54 12.64 -2.47
C THR A 46 10.26 13.42 -2.13
N PHE A 47 9.10 12.85 -2.40
CA PHE A 47 7.79 13.50 -2.22
C PHE A 47 6.88 12.62 -1.36
N PRO A 48 7.02 12.68 -0.01
CA PRO A 48 6.22 11.83 0.87
C PRO A 48 4.70 11.97 0.68
N GLN A 49 4.22 13.14 0.27
CA GLN A 49 2.81 13.37 0.02
C GLN A 49 2.39 13.14 -1.43
N ALA A 50 3.16 12.37 -2.19
CA ALA A 50 2.84 12.08 -3.59
C ALA A 50 1.52 11.32 -3.78
N GLY A 51 1.15 10.48 -2.80
CA GLY A 51 -0.10 9.73 -2.85
C GLY A 51 -1.31 10.58 -2.49
N GLN A 52 -2.49 10.05 -2.82
CA GLN A 52 -3.76 10.69 -2.50
C GLN A 52 -4.20 10.34 -1.09
N PRO A 53 -4.92 11.23 -0.38
CA PRO A 53 -5.52 10.85 0.90
C PRO A 53 -6.44 9.66 0.72
N GLU A 54 -6.40 8.70 1.67
CA GLU A 54 -7.21 7.49 1.58
C GLU A 54 -8.61 7.77 2.14
N PRO A 55 -9.67 7.77 1.29
CA PRO A 55 -11.01 8.15 1.74
C PRO A 55 -11.59 7.28 2.85
N SER A 56 -11.29 5.97 2.83
CA SER A 56 -11.82 5.05 3.84
C SER A 56 -11.20 5.25 5.21
N LEU A 57 -10.10 6.00 5.30
CA LEU A 57 -9.38 6.26 6.55
C LEU A 57 -9.33 7.75 6.90
N GLU A 58 -10.15 8.58 6.27
CA GLU A 58 -10.10 10.02 6.48
C GLU A 58 -10.47 10.44 7.90
N LYS A 59 -11.17 9.57 8.65
CA LYS A 59 -11.54 9.86 10.04
C LYS A 59 -10.43 9.55 11.04
N GLU A 60 -9.36 8.92 10.57
CA GLU A 60 -8.21 8.64 11.42
C GLU A 60 -7.39 9.91 11.66
N GLU A 61 -6.71 9.98 12.79
CA GLU A 61 -5.85 11.12 13.12
C GLU A 61 -4.65 11.19 12.20
N GLU A 62 -4.14 10.03 11.80
CA GLU A 62 -2.97 9.91 10.94
C GLU A 62 -3.32 10.25 9.50
N ASP A 63 -2.38 10.85 8.79
CA ASP A 63 -2.53 11.19 7.38
C ASP A 63 -2.25 9.96 6.51
N TYR A 64 -3.27 9.12 6.37
CA TYR A 64 -3.16 7.93 5.51
C TYR A 64 -3.35 8.30 4.05
N ARG A 65 -2.43 7.85 3.23
CA ARG A 65 -2.43 8.09 1.79
C ARG A 65 -2.30 6.76 1.05
N TYR A 66 -2.59 6.77 -0.24
CA TYR A 66 -2.44 5.59 -1.08
C TYR A 66 -1.74 5.92 -2.38
N LEU A 67 -1.09 4.89 -2.93
CA LEU A 67 -0.57 4.86 -4.28
C LEU A 67 -1.32 3.77 -5.04
N VAL A 68 -1.62 4.02 -6.32
CA VAL A 68 -2.24 3.01 -7.18
C VAL A 68 -1.14 2.15 -7.80
N VAL A 69 -1.31 0.83 -7.73
CA VAL A 69 -0.38 -0.13 -8.30
C VAL A 69 -1.14 -1.02 -9.27
N GLU A 70 -0.67 -1.11 -10.52
CA GLU A 70 -1.25 -1.97 -11.57
C GLU A 70 -2.78 -1.82 -11.70
N HIS A 71 -3.29 -0.59 -11.64
CA HIS A 71 -4.69 -0.19 -11.82
C HIS A 71 -5.69 -0.68 -10.78
N HIS A 72 -5.45 -1.83 -10.15
CA HIS A 72 -6.44 -2.48 -9.30
C HIS A 72 -6.07 -2.52 -7.83
N TYR A 73 -4.89 -2.09 -7.47
CA TYR A 73 -4.39 -2.24 -6.11
C TYR A 73 -4.00 -0.90 -5.54
N LYS A 74 -4.15 -0.77 -4.22
CA LYS A 74 -3.66 0.38 -3.47
C LYS A 74 -2.56 -0.06 -2.54
N LEU A 75 -1.58 0.81 -2.37
CA LEU A 75 -0.56 0.65 -1.34
C LEU A 75 -0.81 1.78 -0.34
N ILE A 76 -1.21 1.43 0.86
CA ILE A 76 -1.61 2.40 1.90
C ILE A 76 -0.40 2.73 2.76
N TYR A 77 -0.15 4.01 2.97
CA TYR A 77 0.98 4.43 3.78
C TYR A 77 0.62 5.64 4.66
N TRP A 78 1.45 5.86 5.66
CA TRP A 78 1.32 6.95 6.62
C TRP A 78 2.63 7.69 6.71
N VAL A 79 2.59 9.04 6.57
CA VAL A 79 3.78 9.88 6.64
C VAL A 79 3.98 10.32 8.10
N LYS A 80 5.07 9.86 8.69
CA LYS A 80 5.47 10.24 10.05
C LYS A 80 6.56 11.31 9.98
N SER A 81 6.93 11.86 11.14
CA SER A 81 7.95 12.92 11.18
C SER A 81 9.33 12.44 10.72
N ASP A 82 9.66 11.19 11.01
CA ASP A 82 10.99 10.62 10.74
C ASP A 82 11.02 9.54 9.67
N CYS A 83 9.86 9.02 9.27
CA CYS A 83 9.81 7.94 8.29
C CYS A 83 8.43 7.87 7.63
N ILE A 84 8.33 7.02 6.62
CA ILE A 84 7.07 6.66 5.98
C ILE A 84 6.83 5.19 6.30
N GLU A 85 5.64 4.87 6.82
CA GLU A 85 5.28 3.48 7.07
C GLU A 85 4.29 2.99 6.04
N ILE A 86 4.66 1.93 5.32
CA ILE A 86 3.75 1.26 4.42
C ILE A 86 2.95 0.28 5.27
N VAL A 87 1.65 0.50 5.38
CA VAL A 87 0.84 -0.18 6.39
C VAL A 87 -0.04 -1.29 5.84
N ALA A 88 -0.43 -1.23 4.56
CA ALA A 88 -1.29 -2.25 3.97
C ALA A 88 -1.22 -2.20 2.45
N ALA A 89 -1.54 -3.32 1.81
CA ALA A 89 -1.85 -3.38 0.39
C ALA A 89 -3.30 -3.84 0.25
N TRP A 90 -4.00 -3.32 -0.74
CA TRP A 90 -5.44 -3.53 -0.86
C TRP A 90 -5.84 -3.72 -2.31
N ASP A 91 -6.74 -4.69 -2.55
CA ASP A 91 -7.36 -4.87 -3.85
C ASP A 91 -8.59 -3.95 -3.91
N CYS A 92 -8.58 -2.98 -4.83
CA CYS A 92 -9.64 -1.96 -4.94
C CYS A 92 -11.01 -2.53 -5.29
N ARG A 93 -11.07 -3.79 -5.69
CA ARG A 93 -12.33 -4.47 -5.99
C ARG A 93 -13.03 -4.99 -4.73
N ARG A 94 -12.34 -4.95 -3.59
CA ARG A 94 -12.93 -5.33 -2.30
C ARG A 94 -13.62 -4.14 -1.66
N ASP A 95 -14.48 -4.45 -0.69
CA ASP A 95 -15.24 -3.44 0.05
C ASP A 95 -14.31 -2.53 0.86
N PRO A 96 -14.30 -1.20 0.60
CA PRO A 96 -13.50 -0.25 1.38
C PRO A 96 -13.83 -0.25 2.87
N TYR A 97 -15.07 -0.57 3.23
CA TYR A 97 -15.50 -0.66 4.62
C TYR A 97 -14.66 -1.67 5.42
N PHE A 98 -14.29 -2.78 4.79
CA PHE A 98 -13.45 -3.79 5.42
C PHE A 98 -12.07 -3.22 5.78
N LEU A 99 -11.50 -2.41 4.88
CA LEU A 99 -10.21 -1.77 5.14
C LEU A 99 -10.27 -0.87 6.37
N GLU A 100 -11.34 -0.07 6.49
CA GLU A 100 -11.54 0.79 7.65
C GLU A 100 -11.52 0.00 8.95
N HIS A 101 -12.12 -1.20 8.96
CA HIS A 101 -12.20 -2.05 10.16
C HIS A 101 -10.88 -2.72 10.53
N LEU A 102 -9.92 -2.79 9.62
CA LEU A 102 -8.62 -3.40 9.93
C LEU A 102 -7.82 -2.59 10.94
N PHE A 103 -8.13 -1.30 11.08
CA PHE A 103 -7.38 -0.38 11.92
C PHE A 103 -8.10 -0.05 13.22
N HIS A 104 -9.20 -0.70 13.51
CA HIS A 104 -9.99 -0.46 14.72
C HIS A 104 -10.15 -1.70 15.59
#